data_9efb8ff15919a22f8a7fed147b8474d5
#
_entry.id   9efb8ff15919a22f8a7fed147b8474d5
#
_cell.length_a   1.000
_cell.length_b   1.000
_cell.length_c   1.000
_cell.angle_alpha   90.00
_cell.angle_beta   90.00
_cell.angle_gamma   90.00
#
_symmetry.space_group_name_H-M   'P 1'
#
loop_
_entity.id
_entity.type
_entity.pdbx_description
1 polymer ?
#
loop_
_entity_poly.entity_id
_entity_poly.type
_entity_poly.pdbx_seq_one_letter_code
_entity_poly.pdbx_strand_id
1 'polypeptide(L)'
;MSTMHNPPHPGEVLWELHLKETGISVSEAALRLGVSRQAMSAILNGRAGISADMALRLADALDTSAEMWTGMQSAYDLWQAKQKKRPKVKTLLKAA
;
A
#
# COMPACT_ATOMS: atom_id res chain seq x y z
N MET A 1 9.08 -2.69 22.70
CA MET A 1 9.02 -3.10 21.36
C MET A 1 9.07 -1.92 20.41
N SER A 2 9.70 -2.09 19.37
CA SER A 2 9.89 -1.03 18.44
C SER A 2 8.82 -1.11 17.35
N THR A 3 8.16 -0.01 17.13
CA THR A 3 7.26 0.07 16.01
C THR A 3 8.00 0.71 14.87
N MET A 4 7.59 0.37 13.68
CA MET A 4 8.13 0.99 12.50
C MET A 4 7.66 2.43 12.43
N HIS A 5 8.59 3.36 12.53
CA HIS A 5 8.26 4.78 12.51
C HIS A 5 8.04 5.31 11.11
N ASN A 6 8.58 4.62 10.13
CA ASN A 6 8.54 5.08 8.75
C ASN A 6 8.33 3.87 7.84
N PRO A 7 7.13 3.32 7.84
CA PRO A 7 6.87 2.15 7.00
C PRO A 7 6.97 2.52 5.53
N PRO A 8 7.50 1.62 4.71
CA PRO A 8 7.58 1.89 3.28
C PRO A 8 6.18 1.90 2.67
N HIS A 9 6.04 2.64 1.59
CA HIS A 9 4.82 2.57 0.80
C HIS A 9 4.72 1.17 0.20
N PRO A 10 3.52 0.55 0.19
CA PRO A 10 3.39 -0.80 -0.36
C PRO A 10 3.85 -0.93 -1.80
N GLY A 11 3.75 0.15 -2.60
CA GLY A 11 4.26 0.14 -3.97
C GLY A 11 5.76 -0.03 -4.03
N GLU A 12 6.48 0.50 -3.05
CA GLU A 12 7.92 0.31 -2.96
C GLU A 12 8.25 -1.15 -2.65
N VAL A 13 7.49 -1.76 -1.74
CA VAL A 13 7.65 -3.18 -1.42
C VAL A 13 7.36 -4.03 -2.64
N LEU A 14 6.30 -3.70 -3.37
CA LEU A 14 5.93 -4.41 -4.59
C LEU A 14 7.07 -4.39 -5.59
N TRP A 15 7.66 -3.23 -5.80
CA TRP A 15 8.78 -3.10 -6.73
C TRP A 15 10.01 -3.85 -6.24
N GLU A 16 10.46 -3.56 -5.01
CA GLU A 16 11.73 -4.06 -4.50
C GLU A 16 11.74 -5.56 -4.28
N LEU A 17 10.64 -6.12 -3.79
CA LEU A 17 10.61 -7.53 -3.42
C LEU A 17 10.01 -8.44 -4.47
N HIS A 18 9.23 -7.90 -5.42
CA HIS A 18 8.48 -8.75 -6.33
C HIS A 18 8.73 -8.47 -7.81
N LEU A 19 8.91 -7.22 -8.20
CA LEU A 19 8.98 -6.89 -9.63
C LEU A 19 10.38 -6.65 -10.14
N LYS A 20 11.22 -6.04 -9.34
CA LYS A 20 12.53 -5.57 -9.76
C LYS A 20 13.37 -6.67 -10.39
N GLU A 21 13.38 -7.86 -9.81
CA GLU A 21 14.20 -8.96 -10.27
C GLU A 21 13.58 -9.75 -11.43
N THR A 22 12.31 -9.51 -11.73
CA THR A 22 11.63 -10.26 -12.78
C THR A 22 11.99 -9.80 -14.18
N GLY A 23 12.43 -8.57 -14.32
CA GLY A 23 12.63 -7.98 -15.63
C GLY A 23 11.34 -7.59 -16.34
N ILE A 24 10.19 -7.77 -15.69
CA ILE A 24 8.89 -7.44 -16.28
C ILE A 24 8.73 -5.92 -16.28
N SER A 25 8.29 -5.37 -17.41
CA SER A 25 8.03 -3.93 -17.50
C SER A 25 6.78 -3.55 -16.73
N VAL A 26 6.67 -2.26 -16.42
CA VAL A 26 5.47 -1.73 -15.76
C VAL A 26 4.23 -2.03 -16.60
N SER A 27 4.34 -1.88 -17.92
CA SER A 27 3.23 -2.15 -18.82
C SER A 27 2.81 -3.63 -18.77
N GLU A 28 3.77 -4.53 -18.75
CA GLU A 28 3.46 -5.96 -18.70
C GLU A 28 2.85 -6.32 -17.34
N ALA A 29 3.37 -5.76 -16.25
CA ALA A 29 2.81 -6.00 -14.94
C ALA A 29 1.37 -5.53 -14.87
N ALA A 30 1.10 -4.33 -15.40
CA ALA A 30 -0.25 -3.78 -15.45
C ALA A 30 -1.18 -4.70 -16.23
N LEU A 31 -0.72 -5.15 -17.38
CA LEU A 31 -1.50 -6.03 -18.23
C LEU A 31 -1.89 -7.32 -17.49
N ARG A 32 -0.91 -7.93 -16.84
CA ARG A 32 -1.16 -9.19 -16.12
C ARG A 32 -2.09 -9.01 -14.93
N LEU A 33 -2.03 -7.84 -14.29
CA LEU A 33 -2.92 -7.53 -13.16
C LEU A 33 -4.29 -7.05 -13.61
N GLY A 34 -4.44 -6.74 -14.89
CA GLY A 34 -5.70 -6.24 -15.42
C GLY A 34 -5.99 -4.81 -15.04
N VAL A 35 -4.96 -4.00 -14.88
CA VAL A 35 -5.10 -2.57 -14.54
C VAL A 35 -4.39 -1.74 -15.61
N SER A 36 -4.64 -0.43 -15.60
CA SER A 36 -3.97 0.44 -16.55
C SER A 36 -2.51 0.64 -16.16
N ARG A 37 -1.69 0.99 -17.17
CA ARG A 37 -0.28 1.31 -16.89
C ARG A 37 -0.17 2.50 -15.96
N GLN A 38 -1.05 3.50 -16.14
CA GLN A 38 -1.06 4.68 -15.28
C GLN A 38 -1.36 4.31 -13.82
N ALA A 39 -2.33 3.43 -13.60
CA ALA A 39 -2.66 2.96 -12.26
C ALA A 39 -1.49 2.24 -11.64
N MET A 40 -0.85 1.36 -12.40
CA MET A 40 0.32 0.60 -11.92
C MET A 40 1.47 1.54 -11.58
N SER A 41 1.76 2.47 -12.47
CA SER A 41 2.83 3.44 -12.26
C SER A 41 2.59 4.29 -11.02
N ALA A 42 1.35 4.73 -10.81
CA ALA A 42 1.00 5.55 -9.65
C ALA A 42 1.27 4.79 -8.34
N ILE A 43 0.93 3.51 -8.31
CA ILE A 43 1.19 2.68 -7.13
C ILE A 43 2.69 2.52 -6.90
N LEU A 44 3.44 2.19 -7.94
CA LEU A 44 4.88 1.96 -7.80
C LEU A 44 5.63 3.22 -7.41
N ASN A 45 5.11 4.38 -7.77
CA ASN A 45 5.73 5.67 -7.44
C ASN A 45 5.16 6.29 -6.17
N GLY A 46 4.32 5.58 -5.44
CA GLY A 46 3.79 6.03 -4.18
C GLY A 46 2.74 7.11 -4.27
N ARG A 47 2.18 7.35 -5.47
CA ARG A 47 1.15 8.35 -5.65
C ARG A 47 -0.26 7.82 -5.48
N ALA A 48 -0.42 6.51 -5.47
CA ALA A 48 -1.70 5.87 -5.21
C ALA A 48 -1.50 4.71 -4.26
N GLY A 49 -2.49 4.45 -3.43
CA GLY A 49 -2.45 3.33 -2.49
C GLY A 49 -2.95 2.04 -3.13
N ILE A 50 -2.80 0.96 -2.39
CA ILE A 50 -3.29 -0.35 -2.80
C ILE A 50 -4.68 -0.53 -2.20
N SER A 51 -5.68 -0.56 -3.07
CA SER A 51 -7.06 -0.81 -2.68
C SER A 51 -7.27 -2.28 -2.35
N ALA A 52 -8.40 -2.59 -1.76
CA ALA A 52 -8.77 -3.98 -1.49
C ALA A 52 -8.80 -4.80 -2.79
N ASP A 53 -9.35 -4.21 -3.86
CA ASP A 53 -9.39 -4.89 -5.15
C ASP A 53 -7.98 -5.16 -5.68
N MET A 54 -7.10 -4.17 -5.59
CA MET A 54 -5.72 -4.36 -6.05
C MET A 54 -5.00 -5.39 -5.18
N ALA A 55 -5.28 -5.40 -3.88
CA ALA A 55 -4.68 -6.38 -2.98
C ALA A 55 -5.07 -7.82 -3.39
N LEU A 56 -6.31 -8.02 -3.79
CA LEU A 56 -6.75 -9.33 -4.26
C LEU A 56 -6.04 -9.72 -5.55
N ARG A 57 -5.86 -8.79 -6.47
CA ARG A 57 -5.16 -9.06 -7.73
C ARG A 57 -3.69 -9.40 -7.46
N LEU A 58 -3.05 -8.67 -6.56
CA LEU A 58 -1.67 -8.93 -6.20
C LEU A 58 -1.52 -10.28 -5.51
N ALA A 59 -2.47 -10.62 -4.65
CA ALA A 59 -2.45 -11.92 -3.97
C ALA A 59 -2.46 -13.05 -5.00
N ASP A 60 -3.33 -12.93 -6.00
CA ASP A 60 -3.43 -13.95 -7.05
C ASP A 60 -2.18 -14.00 -7.91
N ALA A 61 -1.63 -12.84 -8.27
CA ALA A 61 -0.51 -12.79 -9.18
C ALA A 61 0.82 -13.21 -8.54
N LEU A 62 0.96 -12.98 -7.24
CA LEU A 62 2.24 -13.18 -6.54
C LEU A 62 2.20 -14.28 -5.50
N ASP A 63 1.06 -14.94 -5.36
CA ASP A 63 0.88 -15.99 -4.34
C ASP A 63 1.16 -15.43 -2.94
N THR A 64 0.59 -14.27 -2.67
CA THR A 64 0.66 -13.62 -1.37
C THR A 64 -0.76 -13.47 -0.85
N SER A 65 -0.89 -12.97 0.38
CA SER A 65 -2.23 -12.72 0.92
C SER A 65 -2.66 -11.30 0.64
N ALA A 66 -3.95 -11.12 0.39
CA ALA A 66 -4.50 -9.77 0.22
C ALA A 66 -4.35 -8.97 1.51
N GLU A 67 -4.48 -9.64 2.65
CA GLU A 67 -4.36 -9.00 3.96
C GLU A 67 -2.97 -8.41 4.19
N MET A 68 -1.94 -9.05 3.64
CA MET A 68 -0.60 -8.51 3.72
C MET A 68 -0.54 -7.13 3.05
N TRP A 69 -1.12 -7.03 1.85
CA TRP A 69 -1.09 -5.77 1.10
C TRP A 69 -1.94 -4.68 1.76
N THR A 70 -3.15 -5.03 2.22
CA THR A 70 -4.00 -4.05 2.89
C THR A 70 -3.41 -3.65 4.24
N GLY A 71 -2.76 -4.58 4.93
CA GLY A 71 -2.09 -4.28 6.19
C GLY A 71 -0.95 -3.29 6.02
N MET A 72 -0.14 -3.47 4.99
CA MET A 72 0.95 -2.54 4.71
C MET A 72 0.40 -1.15 4.34
N GLN A 73 -0.67 -1.12 3.55
CA GLN A 73 -1.28 0.15 3.19
C GLN A 73 -1.84 0.86 4.41
N SER A 74 -2.50 0.12 5.28
CA SER A 74 -3.06 0.68 6.51
C SER A 74 -1.98 1.27 7.41
N ALA A 75 -0.88 0.54 7.56
CA ALA A 75 0.24 1.00 8.39
C ALA A 75 0.84 2.29 7.82
N TYR A 76 1.00 2.32 6.50
CA TYR A 76 1.54 3.51 5.83
C TYR A 76 0.58 4.70 5.99
N ASP A 77 -0.71 4.47 5.75
CA ASP A 77 -1.71 5.54 5.85
C ASP A 77 -1.77 6.10 7.26
N LEU A 78 -1.72 5.23 8.26
CA LEU A 78 -1.78 5.66 9.65
C LEU A 78 -0.54 6.47 10.00
N TRP A 79 0.62 6.03 9.55
CA TRP A 79 1.86 6.77 9.78
C TRP A 79 1.79 8.15 9.13
N GLN A 80 1.30 8.22 7.90
CA GLN A 80 1.14 9.51 7.20
C GLN A 80 0.18 10.42 7.96
N ALA A 81 -0.94 9.87 8.43
CA ALA A 81 -1.93 10.66 9.15
C ALA A 81 -1.35 11.23 10.44
N LYS A 82 -0.49 10.47 11.11
CA LYS A 82 0.14 10.91 12.35
C LYS A 82 1.11 12.07 12.14
N GLN A 83 1.63 12.23 10.92
CA GLN A 83 2.55 13.33 10.60
C GLN A 83 1.81 14.64 10.40
N LYS A 84 0.51 14.60 10.18
CA LYS A 84 -0.26 15.79 9.88
C LYS A 84 -0.90 16.33 11.13
N LYS A 85 -1.00 17.65 11.22
CA LYS A 85 -1.77 18.30 12.25
C LYS A 85 -3.25 18.01 12.05
N ARG A 86 -3.94 17.76 13.12
CA ARG A 86 -5.39 17.60 13.05
C ARG A 86 -6.02 18.32 14.21
N PRO A 87 -7.29 18.72 14.07
CA PRO A 87 -7.98 19.41 15.17
C PRO A 87 -8.01 18.55 16.41
N LYS A 88 -7.99 19.20 17.56
CA LYS A 88 -8.11 18.49 18.81
C LYS A 88 -9.50 17.86 18.90
N VAL A 89 -9.54 16.59 19.20
CA VAL A 89 -10.78 15.83 19.29
C VAL A 89 -11.17 15.72 20.75
N LYS A 90 -12.43 16.01 21.04
CA LYS A 90 -12.97 15.83 22.37
C LYS A 90 -13.53 14.43 22.51
N THR A 91 -13.39 13.86 23.69
CA THR A 91 -13.91 12.52 23.90
C THR A 91 -15.42 12.49 23.72
N LEU A 92 -15.91 11.38 23.20
CA LEU A 92 -17.34 11.11 23.13
C LEU A 92 -17.81 10.34 24.35
N LEU A 93 -16.88 9.93 25.20
CA LEU A 93 -17.19 9.16 26.40
C LEU A 93 -17.64 10.10 27.50
N LYS A 94 -18.57 9.63 28.32
CA LYS A 94 -18.98 10.38 29.48
C LYS A 94 -17.83 10.52 30.44
N ALA A 95 -17.71 11.70 31.04
CA ALA A 95 -16.74 11.88 32.11
C ALA A 95 -17.13 11.01 33.28
N ALA A 96 -16.16 10.35 33.88
CA ALA A 96 -16.39 9.50 35.05
C ALA A 96 -16.61 10.35 36.30
#